data_c96a178f00e5a5c9ea11df3d1d1a9e43
#
_entry.id   c96a178f00e5a5c9ea11df3d1d1a9e43
#
_cell.length_a   1.000
_cell.length_b   1.000
_cell.length_c   1.000
_cell.angle_alpha   90.00
_cell.angle_beta   90.00
_cell.angle_gamma   90.00
#
_symmetry.space_group_name_H-M   'P 1'
#
loop_
_entity.id
_entity.type
_entity.pdbx_description
1 polymer ?
#
loop_
_entity_poly.entity_id
_entity_poly.type
_entity_poly.pdbx_seq_one_letter_code
_entity_poly.pdbx_strand_id
1 'polypeptide(L)'
;MQATNLKTNHLTQPLGIDAGTLFLSWQCAEGVRQIAYEIEVTAGAETLWTSGKILSSVMHTETPTPVPPKTQGQWRIRLWDENDQPGAWSKAVFETGLPFADWQGVWVCPETEEPDIDCTDAINAFAKPNWEQKQAALEASGKGQAQPYQPHRPASYLRKAFAAPAGESKRLYITCLLYTSDAA
;
A
#
# COMPACT_ATOMS: atom_id res chain seq x y z
N MET A 1 -0.08 -32.12 -0.50
CA MET A 1 -0.86 -30.89 -0.20
C MET A 1 0.02 -29.68 -0.46
N GLN A 2 -0.51 -28.58 -1.05
CA GLN A 2 0.24 -27.38 -1.34
C GLN A 2 -0.54 -26.12 -0.91
N ALA A 3 0.17 -25.14 -0.36
CA ALA A 3 -0.42 -23.83 -0.09
C ALA A 3 -0.44 -22.97 -1.37
N THR A 4 -1.57 -22.31 -1.60
CA THR A 4 -1.82 -21.44 -2.75
C THR A 4 -2.48 -20.14 -2.29
N ASN A 5 -2.64 -19.18 -3.18
CA ASN A 5 -3.29 -17.89 -2.88
C ASN A 5 -2.73 -17.24 -1.60
N LEU A 6 -1.40 -17.22 -1.48
CA LEU A 6 -0.72 -16.65 -0.33
C LEU A 6 -0.93 -15.14 -0.30
N LYS A 7 -1.38 -14.62 0.84
CA LYS A 7 -1.62 -13.19 1.04
C LYS A 7 -0.96 -12.69 2.32
N THR A 8 -0.44 -11.48 2.24
CA THR A 8 0.08 -10.71 3.37
C THR A 8 -0.82 -9.49 3.56
N ASN A 9 -1.43 -9.33 4.75
CA ASN A 9 -2.41 -8.28 5.04
C ASN A 9 -3.51 -8.21 3.97
N HIS A 10 -4.05 -9.39 3.56
CA HIS A 10 -5.08 -9.59 2.54
C HIS A 10 -4.66 -9.26 1.10
N LEU A 11 -3.42 -8.84 0.86
CA LEU A 11 -2.90 -8.44 -0.45
C LEU A 11 -1.96 -9.51 -1.02
N THR A 12 -1.89 -9.60 -2.34
CA THR A 12 -0.94 -10.46 -3.06
C THR A 12 0.33 -9.67 -3.35
N GLN A 13 1.46 -10.14 -2.84
CA GLN A 13 2.79 -9.52 -3.01
C GLN A 13 2.76 -8.00 -2.76
N PRO A 14 2.31 -7.55 -1.58
CA PRO A 14 2.11 -6.13 -1.35
C PRO A 14 3.43 -5.36 -1.30
N LEU A 15 3.37 -4.12 -1.78
CA LEU A 15 4.44 -3.12 -1.68
C LEU A 15 4.00 -2.01 -0.73
N GLY A 16 4.86 -1.63 0.22
CA GLY A 16 4.65 -0.47 1.08
C GLY A 16 3.57 -0.65 2.14
N ILE A 17 3.33 -1.87 2.63
CA ILE A 17 2.40 -2.08 3.76
C ILE A 17 2.99 -1.52 5.07
N ASP A 18 2.14 -1.28 6.04
CA ASP A 18 2.58 -0.80 7.35
C ASP A 18 3.52 -1.81 8.02
N ALA A 19 4.54 -1.27 8.69
CA ALA A 19 5.42 -2.05 9.56
C ALA A 19 4.64 -2.56 10.77
N GLY A 20 5.03 -3.71 11.29
CA GLY A 20 4.35 -4.32 12.44
C GLY A 20 4.09 -5.81 12.25
N THR A 21 3.10 -6.33 12.93
CA THR A 21 2.66 -7.72 12.77
C THR A 21 2.02 -7.92 11.40
N LEU A 22 2.32 -9.04 10.76
CA LEU A 22 1.75 -9.38 9.46
C LEU A 22 0.64 -10.41 9.64
N PHE A 23 -0.50 -10.16 9.02
CA PHE A 23 -1.54 -11.16 8.85
C PHE A 23 -1.24 -11.97 7.59
N LEU A 24 -0.92 -13.25 7.78
CA LEU A 24 -0.59 -14.19 6.70
C LEU A 24 -1.78 -15.12 6.48
N SER A 25 -2.17 -15.32 5.24
CA SER A 25 -3.25 -16.24 4.88
C SER A 25 -2.94 -16.99 3.59
N TRP A 26 -3.54 -18.16 3.45
CA TRP A 26 -3.36 -19.07 2.32
C TRP A 26 -4.60 -19.88 2.06
N GLN A 27 -4.58 -20.65 0.99
CA GLN A 27 -5.57 -21.69 0.68
C GLN A 27 -4.84 -23.01 0.47
N CYS A 28 -5.53 -24.12 0.68
CA CYS A 28 -5.02 -25.44 0.36
C CYS A 28 -5.45 -25.83 -1.04
N ALA A 29 -4.48 -26.25 -1.85
CA ALA A 29 -4.73 -26.99 -3.09
C ALA A 29 -4.21 -28.41 -2.90
N GLU A 30 -4.92 -29.36 -3.44
CA GLU A 30 -4.64 -30.79 -3.34
C GLU A 30 -4.71 -31.34 -1.90
N GLY A 31 -5.17 -32.58 -1.76
CA GLY A 31 -5.39 -33.24 -0.47
C GLY A 31 -6.80 -33.01 0.08
N VAL A 32 -7.13 -33.72 1.16
CA VAL A 32 -8.46 -33.70 1.77
C VAL A 32 -8.55 -32.66 2.87
N ARG A 33 -7.54 -32.62 3.77
CA ARG A 33 -7.54 -31.71 4.91
C ARG A 33 -6.12 -31.36 5.37
N GLN A 34 -5.88 -30.09 5.60
CA GLN A 34 -4.70 -29.62 6.33
C GLN A 34 -4.84 -30.01 7.82
N ILE A 35 -3.80 -30.60 8.39
CA ILE A 35 -3.74 -30.88 9.84
C ILE A 35 -2.68 -30.04 10.55
N ALA A 36 -1.68 -29.57 9.81
CA ALA A 36 -0.63 -28.71 10.35
C ALA A 36 -0.07 -27.77 9.27
N TYR A 37 0.64 -26.76 9.75
CA TYR A 37 1.41 -25.87 8.90
C TYR A 37 2.73 -25.46 9.56
N GLU A 38 3.68 -24.98 8.78
CA GLU A 38 4.89 -24.34 9.25
C GLU A 38 5.18 -23.14 8.37
N ILE A 39 5.53 -22.02 9.00
CA ILE A 39 5.83 -20.77 8.33
C ILE A 39 7.22 -20.27 8.75
N GLU A 40 7.93 -19.69 7.80
CA GLU A 40 9.16 -18.97 8.01
C GLU A 40 9.08 -17.62 7.30
N VAL A 41 9.45 -16.54 8.00
CA VAL A 41 9.52 -15.18 7.49
C VAL A 41 10.96 -14.71 7.50
N THR A 42 11.44 -14.24 6.35
CA THR A 42 12.85 -13.82 6.18
C THR A 42 12.94 -12.43 5.55
N ALA A 43 14.05 -11.74 5.83
CA ALA A 43 14.46 -10.51 5.15
C ALA A 43 15.91 -10.68 4.68
N GLY A 44 16.11 -10.80 3.37
CA GLY A 44 17.42 -11.20 2.84
C GLY A 44 17.87 -12.54 3.42
N ALA A 45 19.02 -12.56 4.10
CA ALA A 45 19.57 -13.74 4.75
C ALA A 45 19.11 -13.93 6.22
N GLU A 46 18.39 -12.96 6.77
CA GLU A 46 17.93 -12.97 8.16
C GLU A 46 16.59 -13.67 8.29
N THR A 47 16.45 -14.59 9.25
CA THR A 47 15.17 -15.17 9.64
C THR A 47 14.55 -14.29 10.72
N LEU A 48 13.45 -13.59 10.37
CA LEU A 48 12.72 -12.73 11.30
C LEU A 48 11.84 -13.55 12.26
N TRP A 49 11.26 -14.63 11.76
CA TRP A 49 10.37 -15.48 12.54
C TRP A 49 10.18 -16.85 11.89
N THR A 50 9.99 -17.87 12.72
CA THR A 50 9.52 -19.20 12.33
C THR A 50 8.47 -19.70 13.30
N SER A 51 7.41 -20.31 12.79
CA SER A 51 6.36 -20.90 13.63
C SER A 51 6.74 -22.29 14.17
N GLY A 52 7.70 -22.96 13.54
CA GLY A 52 7.79 -24.42 13.65
C GLY A 52 6.51 -25.10 13.12
N LYS A 53 6.37 -26.40 13.33
CA LYS A 53 5.17 -27.16 12.98
C LYS A 53 4.04 -26.87 13.96
N ILE A 54 2.98 -26.23 13.49
CA ILE A 54 1.77 -25.92 14.26
C ILE A 54 0.66 -26.88 13.85
N LEU A 55 0.10 -27.62 14.80
CA LEU A 55 -1.04 -28.50 14.57
C LEU A 55 -2.34 -27.67 14.50
N SER A 56 -2.79 -27.38 13.30
CA SER A 56 -3.98 -26.57 13.05
C SER A 56 -4.47 -26.73 11.61
N SER A 57 -5.78 -26.68 11.44
CA SER A 57 -6.45 -26.60 10.14
C SER A 57 -6.81 -25.18 9.72
N VAL A 58 -6.46 -24.18 10.54
CA VAL A 58 -6.68 -22.75 10.24
C VAL A 58 -5.73 -22.33 9.13
N MET A 59 -6.24 -21.54 8.19
CA MET A 59 -5.50 -21.09 6.99
C MET A 59 -5.06 -19.62 7.08
N HIS A 60 -4.84 -19.15 8.29
CA HIS A 60 -4.27 -17.84 8.55
C HIS A 60 -3.52 -17.82 9.88
N THR A 61 -2.65 -16.85 10.05
CA THR A 61 -1.96 -16.57 11.32
C THR A 61 -1.42 -15.13 11.31
N GLU A 62 -1.07 -14.64 12.48
CA GLU A 62 -0.31 -13.38 12.60
C GLU A 62 1.12 -13.68 13.05
N THR A 63 2.08 -12.88 12.57
CA THR A 63 3.44 -12.96 13.07
C THR A 63 3.50 -12.37 14.48
N PRO A 64 4.05 -13.08 15.49
CA PRO A 64 4.16 -12.54 16.84
C PRO A 64 5.25 -11.45 16.93
N THR A 65 6.22 -11.48 16.01
CA THR A 65 7.30 -10.52 15.94
C THR A 65 6.99 -9.45 14.90
N PRO A 66 7.00 -8.16 15.29
CA PRO A 66 6.80 -7.08 14.33
C PRO A 66 7.90 -7.05 13.27
N VAL A 67 7.52 -6.86 12.03
CA VAL A 67 8.46 -6.65 10.92
C VAL A 67 8.84 -5.17 10.86
N PRO A 68 10.14 -4.83 10.81
CA PRO A 68 10.60 -3.46 10.73
C PRO A 68 10.11 -2.74 9.46
N PRO A 69 10.08 -1.39 9.46
CA PRO A 69 9.81 -0.62 8.26
C PRO A 69 10.92 -0.77 7.21
N LYS A 70 10.60 -0.46 5.96
CA LYS A 70 11.54 -0.52 4.81
C LYS A 70 12.11 -1.93 4.58
N THR A 71 11.42 -2.97 5.02
CA THR A 71 11.84 -4.36 4.92
C THR A 71 11.32 -4.97 3.63
N GLN A 72 12.24 -5.48 2.81
CA GLN A 72 11.90 -6.39 1.71
C GLN A 72 11.97 -7.82 2.25
N GLY A 73 10.81 -8.43 2.40
CA GLY A 73 10.70 -9.72 3.04
C GLY A 73 10.06 -10.79 2.14
N GLN A 74 10.26 -12.00 2.55
CA GLN A 74 9.62 -13.18 1.99
C GLN A 74 9.12 -14.05 3.12
N TRP A 75 8.00 -14.67 2.93
CA TRP A 75 7.60 -15.77 3.78
C TRP A 75 7.32 -17.01 2.95
N ARG A 76 7.54 -18.17 3.56
CA ARG A 76 7.24 -19.46 2.99
C ARG A 76 6.44 -20.29 3.96
N ILE A 77 5.62 -21.18 3.40
CA ILE A 77 4.74 -22.07 4.15
C ILE A 77 4.77 -23.46 3.54
N ARG A 78 4.74 -24.47 4.38
CA ARG A 78 4.40 -25.84 4.01
C ARG A 78 3.27 -26.37 4.88
N LEU A 79 2.49 -27.27 4.31
CA LEU A 79 1.31 -27.84 4.93
C LEU A 79 1.52 -29.34 5.14
N TRP A 80 0.88 -29.89 6.13
CA TRP A 80 0.77 -31.34 6.33
C TRP A 80 -0.65 -31.80 6.03
N ASP A 81 -0.75 -32.90 5.30
CA ASP A 81 -2.02 -33.53 4.98
C ASP A 81 -2.54 -34.41 6.15
N GLU A 82 -3.69 -35.04 5.94
CA GLU A 82 -4.35 -35.92 6.91
C GLU A 82 -3.51 -37.15 7.31
N ASN A 83 -2.49 -37.51 6.55
CA ASN A 83 -1.55 -38.61 6.82
C ASN A 83 -0.24 -38.13 7.45
N ASP A 84 -0.21 -36.87 7.91
CA ASP A 84 0.97 -36.21 8.48
C ASP A 84 2.16 -36.12 7.49
N GLN A 85 1.89 -36.08 6.18
CA GLN A 85 2.90 -35.94 5.17
C GLN A 85 3.11 -34.47 4.81
N PRO A 86 4.35 -33.92 4.89
CA PRO A 86 4.63 -32.56 4.54
C PRO A 86 4.57 -32.36 3.02
N GLY A 87 3.91 -31.30 2.60
CA GLY A 87 3.92 -30.83 1.22
C GLY A 87 5.15 -29.98 0.88
N ALA A 88 5.20 -29.52 -0.36
CA ALA A 88 6.24 -28.60 -0.82
C ALA A 88 6.06 -27.21 -0.19
N TRP A 89 7.18 -26.47 -0.06
CA TRP A 89 7.16 -25.07 0.34
C TRP A 89 6.54 -24.20 -0.76
N SER A 90 5.57 -23.40 -0.39
CA SER A 90 5.07 -22.27 -1.18
C SER A 90 5.58 -20.97 -0.59
N LYS A 91 5.78 -19.93 -1.41
CA LYS A 91 6.39 -18.66 -0.97
C LYS A 91 5.70 -17.45 -1.55
N ALA A 92 5.74 -16.36 -0.80
CA ALA A 92 5.27 -15.04 -1.19
C ALA A 92 6.22 -13.97 -0.69
N VAL A 93 6.25 -12.84 -1.38
CA VAL A 93 7.07 -11.67 -1.02
C VAL A 93 6.18 -10.55 -0.51
N PHE A 94 6.77 -9.66 0.27
CA PHE A 94 6.13 -8.45 0.74
C PHE A 94 7.17 -7.35 0.95
N GLU A 95 6.71 -6.12 1.05
CA GLU A 95 7.57 -4.99 1.42
C GLU A 95 6.82 -4.07 2.38
N THR A 96 7.47 -3.70 3.49
CA THR A 96 6.97 -2.69 4.42
C THR A 96 7.40 -1.29 3.97
N GLY A 97 6.52 -0.33 4.16
CA GLY A 97 6.68 1.04 3.70
C GLY A 97 7.58 1.90 4.58
N LEU A 98 7.64 3.17 4.19
CA LEU A 98 8.29 4.23 4.94
C LEU A 98 7.32 4.74 6.02
N PRO A 99 7.70 4.76 7.31
CA PRO A 99 6.88 5.37 8.35
C PRO A 99 6.66 6.86 8.10
N PHE A 100 5.51 7.37 8.49
CA PHE A 100 5.22 8.80 8.34
C PHE A 100 6.25 9.68 9.04
N ALA A 101 6.76 9.26 10.19
CA ALA A 101 7.79 9.99 10.94
C ALA A 101 9.13 10.14 10.18
N ASP A 102 9.41 9.23 9.26
CA ASP A 102 10.62 9.24 8.43
C ASP A 102 10.41 9.96 7.09
N TRP A 103 9.20 10.45 6.84
CA TRP A 103 8.89 11.15 5.61
C TRP A 103 9.55 12.52 5.57
N GLN A 104 10.45 12.73 4.62
CA GLN A 104 11.19 14.00 4.42
C GLN A 104 10.80 14.68 3.11
N GLY A 105 9.82 14.14 2.41
CA GLY A 105 9.33 14.72 1.16
C GLY A 105 8.68 16.08 1.38
N VAL A 106 8.87 16.98 0.41
CA VAL A 106 8.21 18.28 0.36
C VAL A 106 7.23 18.28 -0.82
N TRP A 107 6.17 19.04 -0.68
CA TRP A 107 5.25 19.25 -1.78
C TRP A 107 5.95 20.06 -2.88
N VAL A 108 5.77 19.63 -4.11
CA VAL A 108 6.25 20.34 -5.28
C VAL A 108 5.06 20.67 -6.18
N CYS A 109 5.05 21.90 -6.71
CA CYS A 109 4.08 22.34 -7.69
C CYS A 109 4.84 23.02 -8.86
N PRO A 110 4.24 23.09 -10.05
CA PRO A 110 4.81 23.90 -11.12
C PRO A 110 4.82 25.37 -10.70
N GLU A 111 5.86 26.09 -11.08
CA GLU A 111 5.87 27.53 -10.99
C GLU A 111 4.82 28.07 -11.97
N THR A 112 3.74 28.61 -11.45
CA THR A 112 2.69 29.23 -12.26
C THR A 112 2.78 30.74 -12.11
N GLU A 113 2.76 31.48 -13.19
CA GLU A 113 2.63 32.97 -13.20
C GLU A 113 1.19 33.41 -12.85
N GLU A 114 0.30 32.46 -12.58
CA GLU A 114 -1.08 32.78 -12.21
C GLU A 114 -1.17 33.19 -10.74
N PRO A 115 -1.94 34.24 -10.45
CA PRO A 115 -2.16 34.66 -9.08
C PRO A 115 -2.74 33.50 -8.26
N ASP A 116 -2.32 33.43 -7.00
CA ASP A 116 -2.78 32.48 -5.99
C ASP A 116 -4.31 32.37 -6.04
N ILE A 117 -4.79 31.34 -6.69
CA ILE A 117 -6.22 31.00 -6.59
C ILE A 117 -6.36 30.33 -5.22
N ASP A 118 -6.92 31.07 -4.28
CA ASP A 118 -7.28 30.50 -2.99
C ASP A 118 -8.30 29.37 -3.20
N CYS A 119 -7.79 28.14 -3.30
CA CYS A 119 -8.60 26.95 -3.49
C CYS A 119 -9.40 26.56 -2.25
N THR A 120 -9.23 27.27 -1.12
CA THR A 120 -9.88 26.95 0.16
C THR A 120 -11.40 27.04 0.00
N ASP A 121 -11.89 28.02 -0.71
CA ASP A 121 -13.31 28.18 -0.99
C ASP A 121 -13.84 27.11 -1.97
N ALA A 122 -13.04 26.71 -2.94
CA ALA A 122 -13.40 25.63 -3.86
C ALA A 122 -13.45 24.27 -3.14
N ILE A 123 -12.48 23.95 -2.30
CA ILE A 123 -12.47 22.72 -1.49
C ILE A 123 -13.65 22.70 -0.54
N ASN A 124 -13.95 23.80 0.13
CA ASN A 124 -15.12 23.92 1.01
C ASN A 124 -16.45 23.85 0.25
N ALA A 125 -16.47 24.25 -1.02
CA ALA A 125 -17.64 24.13 -1.87
C ALA A 125 -17.93 22.67 -2.26
N PHE A 126 -16.92 21.85 -2.52
CA PHE A 126 -17.09 20.42 -2.80
C PHE A 126 -17.54 19.62 -1.56
N ALA A 127 -17.18 20.06 -0.37
CA ALA A 127 -17.51 19.36 0.87
C ALA A 127 -18.96 19.51 1.36
N LYS A 128 -19.81 20.28 0.69
CA LYS A 128 -21.20 20.55 1.16
C LYS A 128 -22.23 20.30 0.07
N PRO A 129 -23.32 19.58 0.41
CA PRO A 129 -24.40 19.30 -0.53
C PRO A 129 -25.25 20.55 -0.75
N ASN A 130 -24.94 21.44 -1.64
CA ASN A 130 -25.77 22.54 -2.14
C ASN A 130 -24.94 23.49 -3.02
N TRP A 131 -24.37 22.93 -4.07
CA TRP A 131 -23.56 23.67 -5.04
C TRP A 131 -24.31 24.90 -5.61
N GLU A 132 -25.59 24.74 -6.00
CA GLU A 132 -26.40 25.81 -6.60
C GLU A 132 -26.60 27.01 -5.66
N GLN A 133 -26.83 26.75 -4.36
CA GLN A 133 -27.03 27.83 -3.39
C GLN A 133 -25.72 28.58 -3.11
N LYS A 134 -24.58 27.91 -3.20
CA LYS A 134 -23.28 28.53 -3.01
C LYS A 134 -22.84 29.34 -4.21
N GLN A 135 -23.11 28.85 -5.40
CA GLN A 135 -22.87 29.60 -6.62
C GLN A 135 -23.64 30.91 -6.63
N ALA A 136 -24.93 30.87 -6.27
CA ALA A 136 -25.75 32.06 -6.10
C ALA A 136 -25.24 33.03 -5.04
N ALA A 137 -24.68 32.51 -3.91
CA ALA A 137 -24.11 33.34 -2.85
C ALA A 137 -22.78 33.98 -3.27
N LEU A 138 -21.95 33.30 -4.05
CA LEU A 138 -20.68 33.80 -4.61
C LEU A 138 -20.98 34.91 -5.66
N GLU A 139 -21.94 34.69 -6.51
CA GLU A 139 -22.39 35.69 -7.49
C GLU A 139 -22.97 36.94 -6.81
N ALA A 140 -23.77 36.76 -5.75
CA ALA A 140 -24.31 37.85 -4.96
C ALA A 140 -23.29 38.65 -4.18
N SER A 141 -22.16 38.04 -3.79
CA SER A 141 -21.07 38.67 -3.03
C SER A 141 -20.13 39.51 -3.88
N GLY A 142 -20.27 39.51 -5.21
CA GLY A 142 -19.40 40.25 -6.13
C GLY A 142 -17.97 39.75 -6.21
N LYS A 143 -17.65 38.60 -5.59
CA LYS A 143 -16.35 37.98 -5.59
C LYS A 143 -16.11 37.05 -6.78
N GLY A 144 -16.46 37.56 -7.97
CA GLY A 144 -16.18 36.86 -9.23
C GLY A 144 -17.03 35.62 -9.45
N GLN A 145 -17.29 35.29 -10.70
CA GLN A 145 -17.85 33.99 -11.06
C GLN A 145 -16.87 32.92 -10.65
N ALA A 146 -17.34 31.89 -9.92
CA ALA A 146 -16.62 30.64 -9.83
C ALA A 146 -16.32 30.21 -11.27
N GLN A 147 -15.06 30.29 -11.68
CA GLN A 147 -14.69 29.84 -13.01
C GLN A 147 -15.15 28.39 -13.12
N PRO A 148 -15.96 28.04 -14.11
CA PRO A 148 -16.35 26.67 -14.29
C PRO A 148 -15.06 25.86 -14.38
N TYR A 149 -15.01 24.74 -13.66
CA TYR A 149 -13.94 23.74 -13.76
C TYR A 149 -13.52 23.64 -15.22
N GLN A 150 -12.30 24.10 -15.51
CA GLN A 150 -11.77 23.97 -16.86
C GLN A 150 -11.15 22.57 -16.98
N PRO A 151 -11.86 21.61 -17.58
CA PRO A 151 -11.40 20.21 -17.64
C PRO A 151 -10.17 19.98 -18.50
N HIS A 152 -9.53 21.04 -19.01
CA HIS A 152 -8.51 20.95 -20.05
C HIS A 152 -7.21 21.68 -19.73
N ARG A 153 -6.86 21.84 -18.44
CA ARG A 153 -5.47 22.24 -18.14
C ARG A 153 -4.57 21.07 -18.50
N PRO A 154 -3.57 21.23 -19.37
CA PRO A 154 -2.61 20.17 -19.62
C PRO A 154 -1.92 19.78 -18.31
N ALA A 155 -1.69 18.47 -18.09
CA ALA A 155 -0.98 17.99 -16.93
C ALA A 155 0.40 18.65 -16.86
N SER A 156 0.75 19.16 -15.68
CA SER A 156 2.07 19.75 -15.45
C SER A 156 3.13 18.66 -15.46
N TYR A 157 4.23 18.92 -16.16
CA TYR A 157 5.36 18.00 -16.25
C TYR A 157 6.44 18.40 -15.25
N LEU A 158 6.61 17.59 -14.21
CA LEU A 158 7.67 17.79 -13.21
C LEU A 158 8.80 16.81 -13.48
N ARG A 159 10.02 17.31 -13.64
CA ARG A 159 11.21 16.49 -13.88
C ARG A 159 12.36 16.95 -13.00
N LYS A 160 12.99 16.00 -12.31
CA LYS A 160 14.23 16.22 -11.59
C LYS A 160 15.24 15.12 -11.92
N ALA A 161 16.43 15.51 -12.36
CA ALA A 161 17.55 14.60 -12.47
C ALA A 161 18.32 14.59 -11.14
N PHE A 162 18.72 13.41 -10.68
CA PHE A 162 19.54 13.26 -9.48
C PHE A 162 20.51 12.10 -9.66
N ALA A 163 21.64 12.16 -8.96
CA ALA A 163 22.57 11.06 -8.89
C ALA A 163 22.01 10.03 -7.90
N ALA A 164 21.74 8.81 -8.39
CA ALA A 164 21.33 7.74 -7.51
C ALA A 164 22.50 7.33 -6.61
N PRO A 165 22.31 7.19 -5.29
CA PRO A 165 23.37 6.72 -4.41
C PRO A 165 23.83 5.32 -4.82
N ALA A 166 25.08 4.98 -4.53
CA ALA A 166 25.58 3.63 -4.76
C ALA A 166 24.80 2.63 -3.87
N GLY A 167 24.55 1.44 -4.38
CA GLY A 167 23.84 0.37 -3.67
C GLY A 167 23.03 -0.51 -4.62
N GLU A 168 22.70 -1.72 -4.16
CA GLU A 168 22.01 -2.72 -4.99
C GLU A 168 20.51 -2.48 -5.07
N SER A 169 19.90 -1.96 -4.01
CA SER A 169 18.45 -1.70 -3.93
C SER A 169 18.17 -0.22 -3.70
N LYS A 170 17.28 0.33 -4.50
CA LYS A 170 16.84 1.73 -4.42
C LYS A 170 15.33 1.79 -4.40
N ARG A 171 14.78 2.62 -3.50
CA ARG A 171 13.35 2.88 -3.41
C ARG A 171 13.08 4.36 -3.53
N LEU A 172 12.13 4.70 -4.37
CA LEU A 172 11.54 6.02 -4.46
C LEU A 172 10.17 5.99 -3.78
N TYR A 173 9.98 6.83 -2.77
CA TYR A 173 8.69 7.05 -2.17
C TYR A 173 8.10 8.34 -2.72
N ILE A 174 6.91 8.26 -3.27
CA ILE A 174 6.20 9.39 -3.86
C ILE A 174 4.76 9.36 -3.41
N THR A 175 4.20 10.52 -3.10
CA THR A 175 2.77 10.69 -2.84
C THR A 175 2.25 11.88 -3.62
N CYS A 176 0.96 11.92 -3.90
CA CYS A 176 0.33 13.05 -4.54
C CYS A 176 -1.09 13.23 -3.98
N LEU A 177 -1.61 14.46 -4.10
CA LEU A 177 -3.02 14.73 -3.94
C LEU A 177 -3.69 14.37 -5.27
N LEU A 178 -3.99 13.11 -5.45
CA LEU A 178 -4.77 12.67 -6.58
C LEU A 178 -6.23 12.54 -6.14
N TYR A 179 -7.07 13.33 -6.77
CA TYR A 179 -8.47 12.97 -6.90
C TYR A 179 -8.52 11.86 -7.96
N THR A 180 -8.31 10.64 -7.54
CA THR A 180 -8.40 9.51 -8.46
C THR A 180 -9.80 8.93 -8.41
N SER A 181 -10.66 9.40 -9.28
CA SER A 181 -11.72 8.55 -9.81
C SER A 181 -11.21 7.57 -10.87
N ASP A 182 -9.95 7.69 -11.29
CA ASP A 182 -9.41 7.03 -12.48
C ASP A 182 -8.06 6.31 -12.28
N ALA A 183 -7.76 5.85 -11.07
CA ALA A 183 -6.70 4.87 -10.88
C ALA A 183 -7.30 3.47 -11.10
N ALA A 184 -7.50 3.08 -12.35
CA ALA A 184 -7.74 1.72 -12.77
C ALA A 184 -6.43 1.02 -13.13
#